data_5e52f5c2a23c11c3868d9a95b8a3030d
#
_entry.id   5e52f5c2a23c11c3868d9a95b8a3030d
#
_cell.length_a   1.000
_cell.length_b   1.000
_cell.length_c   1.000
_cell.angle_alpha   90.00
_cell.angle_beta   90.00
_cell.angle_gamma   90.00
#
_symmetry.space_group_name_H-M   'P 1'
#
loop_
_entity.id
_entity.type
_entity.pdbx_description
1 polymer ?
#
loop_
_entity_poly.entity_id
_entity_poly.type
_entity_poly.pdbx_seq_one_letter_code
_entity_poly.pdbx_strand_id
1 'polypeptide(L)'
;MHGIYFHREYERAQKTSGRKSDATIVAPGGIGTYEELFENFTLKSLKRIDRPIVLYNIDGYYDKMKALLEYTAEEKFMDFSVLDLVVFLDEPTAVLDYLENYKK
;
A
#
# COMPACT_ATOMS: atom_id res chain seq x y z
N MET A 1 -10.05 -13.59 -7.11
CA MET A 1 -11.22 -13.02 -6.48
C MET A 1 -11.00 -12.65 -5.02
N HIS A 2 -10.12 -13.39 -4.36
CA HIS A 2 -9.88 -13.12 -2.96
C HIS A 2 -9.36 -11.70 -2.74
N GLY A 3 -8.51 -11.21 -3.63
CA GLY A 3 -7.97 -9.89 -3.47
C GLY A 3 -9.03 -8.79 -3.52
N ILE A 4 -9.97 -8.95 -4.46
CA ILE A 4 -11.03 -7.96 -4.60
C ILE A 4 -11.95 -7.98 -3.39
N TYR A 5 -12.28 -9.17 -2.91
CA TYR A 5 -13.13 -9.30 -1.75
C TYR A 5 -12.48 -8.68 -0.51
N PHE A 6 -11.20 -8.99 -0.32
CA PHE A 6 -10.46 -8.46 0.81
C PHE A 6 -10.41 -6.93 0.73
N HIS A 7 -10.22 -6.41 -0.46
CA HIS A 7 -10.16 -4.98 -0.66
C HIS A 7 -11.45 -4.30 -0.24
N ARG A 8 -12.59 -4.88 -0.61
CA ARG A 8 -13.87 -4.32 -0.21
C ARG A 8 -14.06 -4.33 1.29
N GLU A 9 -13.64 -5.41 1.92
CA GLU A 9 -13.74 -5.52 3.37
C GLU A 9 -12.93 -4.42 4.02
N TYR A 10 -11.74 -4.23 3.52
CA TYR A 10 -10.88 -3.20 4.07
C TYR A 10 -11.48 -1.82 3.87
N GLU A 11 -11.98 -1.57 2.69
CA GLU A 11 -12.58 -0.27 2.38
C GLU A 11 -13.73 0.04 3.32
N ARG A 12 -14.57 -0.95 3.54
CA ARG A 12 -15.72 -0.76 4.42
C ARG A 12 -15.28 -0.47 5.84
N ALA A 13 -14.31 -1.22 6.33
CA ALA A 13 -13.82 -1.03 7.68
C ALA A 13 -13.19 0.35 7.82
N GLN A 14 -12.48 0.79 6.82
CA GLN A 14 -11.83 2.08 6.85
C GLN A 14 -12.85 3.20 6.91
N LYS A 15 -13.90 3.09 6.11
CA LYS A 15 -14.95 4.10 6.12
C LYS A 15 -15.67 4.14 7.44
N THR A 16 -15.89 2.96 8.00
CA THR A 16 -16.59 2.87 9.28
C THR A 16 -15.80 3.54 10.39
N SER A 17 -14.52 3.24 10.45
CA SER A 17 -13.68 3.80 11.51
C SER A 17 -13.46 5.29 11.31
N GLY A 18 -13.47 5.74 10.06
CA GLY A 18 -13.28 7.15 9.76
C GLY A 18 -11.99 7.71 10.32
N ARG A 19 -11.00 6.88 10.44
CA ARG A 19 -9.82 7.28 11.15
C ARG A 19 -8.70 7.71 10.27
N LYS A 20 -8.07 8.75 10.68
CA LYS A 20 -6.87 9.19 10.02
C LYS A 20 -5.69 8.31 10.34
N SER A 21 -5.77 7.55 11.41
CA SER A 21 -4.67 6.66 11.78
C SER A 21 -4.80 5.29 11.15
N ASP A 22 -5.81 5.10 10.34
CA ASP A 22 -5.99 3.81 9.68
C ASP A 22 -4.85 3.55 8.71
N ALA A 23 -4.65 2.28 8.42
CA ALA A 23 -3.62 1.85 7.49
C ALA A 23 -4.27 1.30 6.24
N THR A 24 -3.53 1.36 5.16
CA THR A 24 -3.94 0.72 3.92
C THR A 24 -3.09 -0.54 3.76
N ILE A 25 -3.71 -1.70 3.83
CA ILE A 25 -3.02 -2.97 3.65
C ILE A 25 -3.55 -3.61 2.39
N VAL A 26 -2.68 -3.81 1.42
CA VAL A 26 -3.07 -4.27 0.10
C VAL A 26 -2.63 -5.72 -0.08
N ALA A 27 -3.60 -6.62 -0.12
CA ALA A 27 -3.32 -8.03 -0.38
C ALA A 27 -3.23 -8.26 -1.89
N PRO A 28 -2.71 -9.42 -2.30
CA PRO A 28 -2.69 -9.72 -3.73
C PRO A 28 -4.08 -9.60 -4.35
N GLY A 29 -4.14 -9.03 -5.54
CA GLY A 29 -5.40 -8.82 -6.22
C GLY A 29 -5.17 -8.36 -7.63
N GLY A 30 -6.23 -7.89 -8.26
CA GLY A 30 -6.20 -7.51 -9.66
C GLY A 30 -6.37 -6.00 -9.86
N ILE A 31 -7.05 -5.67 -10.94
CA ILE A 31 -7.15 -4.28 -11.37
C ILE A 31 -7.81 -3.38 -10.32
N GLY A 32 -8.88 -3.86 -9.70
CA GLY A 32 -9.53 -3.04 -8.68
C GLY A 32 -8.64 -2.77 -7.50
N THR A 33 -7.85 -3.77 -7.10
CA THR A 33 -6.91 -3.60 -6.02
C THR A 33 -5.83 -2.60 -6.42
N TYR A 34 -5.34 -2.68 -7.65
CA TYR A 34 -4.34 -1.74 -8.13
C TYR A 34 -4.88 -0.33 -8.16
N GLU A 35 -6.12 -0.17 -8.57
CA GLU A 35 -6.74 1.14 -8.64
C GLU A 35 -6.73 1.79 -7.25
N GLU A 36 -7.17 1.03 -6.25
CA GLU A 36 -7.21 1.57 -4.91
C GLU A 36 -5.81 1.85 -4.37
N LEU A 37 -4.88 0.96 -4.65
CA LEU A 37 -3.51 1.16 -4.23
C LEU A 37 -2.95 2.47 -4.79
N PHE A 38 -3.11 2.67 -6.08
CA PHE A 38 -2.53 3.86 -6.71
C PHE A 38 -3.25 5.12 -6.31
N GLU A 39 -4.54 5.03 -6.01
CA GLU A 39 -5.25 6.19 -5.49
C GLU A 39 -4.67 6.59 -4.14
N ASN A 40 -4.50 5.62 -3.24
CA ASN A 40 -3.93 5.92 -1.93
C ASN A 40 -2.49 6.42 -2.05
N PHE A 41 -1.74 5.81 -2.95
CA PHE A 41 -0.36 6.19 -3.20
C PHE A 41 -0.31 7.66 -3.63
N THR A 42 -1.18 8.02 -4.58
CA THR A 42 -1.23 9.38 -5.08
C THR A 42 -1.61 10.38 -3.98
N LEU A 43 -2.63 10.04 -3.21
CA LEU A 43 -3.05 10.93 -2.13
C LEU A 43 -1.94 11.14 -1.11
N LYS A 44 -1.19 10.08 -0.82
CA LYS A 44 -0.09 10.22 0.12
C LYS A 44 1.03 11.06 -0.47
N SER A 45 1.30 10.90 -1.76
CA SER A 45 2.35 11.70 -2.40
C SER A 45 1.98 13.17 -2.43
N LEU A 46 0.67 13.46 -2.45
CA LEU A 46 0.18 14.83 -2.42
C LEU A 46 -0.03 15.34 -0.99
N LYS A 47 0.33 14.53 -0.01
CA LYS A 47 0.23 14.87 1.41
C LYS A 47 -1.22 15.08 1.85
N ARG A 48 -2.15 14.43 1.13
CA ARG A 48 -3.56 14.47 1.51
C ARG A 48 -3.89 13.45 2.56
N ILE A 49 -3.11 12.38 2.64
CA ILE A 49 -3.24 11.39 3.69
C ILE A 49 -1.83 11.08 4.19
N ASP A 50 -1.77 10.52 5.39
CA ASP A 50 -0.47 10.24 6.00
C ASP A 50 -0.50 8.93 6.76
N ARG A 51 -1.23 7.96 6.24
CA ARG A 51 -1.29 6.64 6.87
C ARG A 51 -0.33 5.71 6.15
N PRO A 52 0.10 4.65 6.84
CA PRO A 52 0.99 3.69 6.19
C PRO A 52 0.28 2.94 5.08
N ILE A 53 1.02 2.62 4.04
CA ILE A 53 0.52 1.82 2.93
C ILE A 53 1.43 0.61 2.84
N VAL A 54 0.88 -0.58 3.12
CA VAL A 54 1.63 -1.81 3.12
C VAL A 54 1.11 -2.71 2.01
N LEU A 55 2.01 -3.15 1.14
CA LEU A 55 1.67 -4.19 0.17
C LEU A 55 2.07 -5.51 0.80
N TYR A 56 1.07 -6.33 1.12
CA TYR A 56 1.31 -7.62 1.74
C TYR A 56 1.79 -8.56 0.66
N ASN A 57 3.08 -8.78 0.63
CA ASN A 57 3.76 -9.43 -0.49
C ASN A 57 3.86 -10.93 -0.29
N ILE A 58 2.71 -11.60 -0.24
CA ILE A 58 2.65 -13.04 -0.06
C ILE A 58 3.29 -13.72 -1.26
N ASP A 59 4.24 -14.60 -0.99
CA ASP A 59 4.90 -15.38 -2.05
C ASP A 59 5.49 -14.52 -3.15
N GLY A 60 5.85 -13.28 -2.80
CA GLY A 60 6.49 -12.40 -3.78
C GLY A 60 5.55 -11.88 -4.85
N TYR A 61 4.26 -11.90 -4.58
CA TYR A 61 3.28 -11.47 -5.58
C TYR A 61 3.55 -10.06 -6.11
N TYR A 62 4.00 -9.17 -5.23
CA TYR A 62 4.23 -7.78 -5.60
C TYR A 62 5.67 -7.47 -5.98
N ASP A 63 6.50 -8.50 -6.14
CA ASP A 63 7.89 -8.25 -6.53
C ASP A 63 7.99 -7.53 -7.86
N LYS A 64 7.14 -7.90 -8.81
CA LYS A 64 7.20 -7.26 -10.12
C LYS A 64 6.68 -5.83 -10.07
N MET A 65 5.73 -5.57 -9.21
CA MET A 65 5.26 -4.20 -9.04
C MET A 65 6.35 -3.34 -8.42
N LYS A 66 7.07 -3.88 -7.45
CA LYS A 66 8.18 -3.16 -6.86
C LYS A 66 9.22 -2.83 -7.92
N ALA A 67 9.52 -3.81 -8.76
CA ALA A 67 10.48 -3.59 -9.85
C ALA A 67 9.97 -2.53 -10.82
N LEU A 68 8.68 -2.54 -11.11
CA LEU A 68 8.10 -1.55 -12.00
C LEU A 68 8.22 -0.15 -11.42
N LEU A 69 7.94 -0.01 -10.13
CA LEU A 69 8.04 1.29 -9.48
C LEU A 69 9.48 1.79 -9.46
N GLU A 70 10.42 0.89 -9.18
CA GLU A 70 11.82 1.25 -9.19
C GLU A 70 12.26 1.68 -10.60
N TYR A 71 11.79 0.96 -11.60
CA TYR A 71 12.11 1.28 -12.97
C TYR A 71 11.55 2.65 -13.35
N THR A 72 10.34 2.94 -12.90
CA THR A 72 9.71 4.23 -13.16
C THR A 72 10.58 5.36 -12.63
N ALA A 73 11.12 5.18 -11.43
CA ALA A 73 11.97 6.20 -10.85
C ALA A 73 13.31 6.28 -11.57
N GLU A 74 13.86 5.12 -11.98
CA GLU A 74 15.11 5.11 -12.71
C GLU A 74 15.00 5.86 -14.03
N GLU A 75 13.85 5.76 -14.66
CA GLU A 75 13.60 6.45 -15.92
C GLU A 75 13.16 7.90 -15.72
N LYS A 76 13.15 8.34 -14.47
CA LYS A 76 12.92 9.74 -14.11
C LYS A 76 11.49 10.21 -14.32
N PHE A 77 10.55 9.28 -14.29
CA PHE A 77 9.13 9.66 -14.35
C PHE A 77 8.58 9.94 -12.97
N MET A 78 9.34 9.63 -11.93
CA MET A 78 9.00 10.04 -10.57
C MET A 78 10.27 10.03 -9.75
N ASP A 79 10.25 10.72 -8.62
CA ASP A 79 11.40 10.79 -7.75
C ASP A 79 11.53 9.50 -6.94
N PHE A 80 12.77 9.12 -6.62
CA PHE A 80 12.99 7.92 -5.81
C PHE A 80 12.34 8.01 -4.44
N SER A 81 12.18 9.21 -3.91
CA SER A 81 11.55 9.38 -2.60
C SER A 81 10.10 8.90 -2.58
N VAL A 82 9.47 8.82 -3.76
CA VAL A 82 8.10 8.33 -3.84
C VAL A 82 8.03 6.87 -3.40
N LEU A 83 9.11 6.12 -3.64
CA LEU A 83 9.15 4.71 -3.26
C LEU A 83 9.05 4.52 -1.74
N ASP A 84 9.43 5.53 -0.98
CA ASP A 84 9.39 5.43 0.48
C ASP A 84 8.00 5.58 1.05
N LEU A 85 7.02 5.93 0.21
CA LEU A 85 5.67 6.12 0.69
C LEU A 85 4.93 4.81 0.95
N VAL A 86 5.44 3.72 0.43
CA VAL A 86 4.84 2.40 0.62
C VAL A 86 5.91 1.43 1.07
N VAL A 87 5.48 0.30 1.63
CA VAL A 87 6.42 -0.73 2.06
C VAL A 87 5.87 -2.09 1.62
N PHE A 88 6.78 -2.99 1.29
CA PHE A 88 6.45 -4.35 0.88
C PHE A 88 6.89 -5.29 1.99
N LEU A 89 5.94 -5.95 2.61
CA LEU A 89 6.23 -6.86 3.72
C LEU A 89 5.54 -8.19 3.47
N ASP A 90 6.20 -9.28 3.83
CA ASP A 90 5.68 -10.61 3.53
C ASP A 90 5.35 -11.45 4.76
N GLU A 91 5.46 -10.87 5.95
CA GLU A 91 5.17 -11.59 7.19
C GLU A 91 4.15 -10.81 8.01
N PRO A 92 3.14 -11.50 8.56
CA PRO A 92 2.14 -10.78 9.36
C PRO A 92 2.75 -10.04 10.56
N THR A 93 3.74 -10.64 11.22
CA THR A 93 4.35 -9.97 12.35
C THR A 93 5.10 -8.72 11.91
N ALA A 94 5.74 -8.77 10.75
CA ALA A 94 6.42 -7.59 10.24
C ALA A 94 5.44 -6.47 9.94
N VAL A 95 4.27 -6.83 9.42
CA VAL A 95 3.23 -5.83 9.15
C VAL A 95 2.79 -5.18 10.44
N LEU A 96 2.50 -5.98 11.46
CA LEU A 96 2.06 -5.44 12.74
C LEU A 96 3.11 -4.55 13.35
N ASP A 97 4.37 -4.98 13.31
CA ASP A 97 5.45 -4.17 13.86
C ASP A 97 5.58 -2.85 13.13
N TYR A 98 5.48 -2.89 11.82
CA TYR A 98 5.59 -1.67 11.04
C TYR A 98 4.47 -0.69 11.39
N LEU A 99 3.24 -1.21 11.51
CA LEU A 99 2.11 -0.36 11.81
C LEU A 99 2.19 0.24 13.21
N GLU A 100 2.65 -0.55 14.16
CA GLU A 100 2.74 -0.08 15.55
C GLU A 100 3.80 0.99 15.71
N ASN A 101 4.82 0.95 14.88
CA ASN A 101 5.91 1.92 14.99
C ASN A 101 5.80 3.08 14.03
N TYR A 102 4.75 3.11 13.24
CA TYR A 102 4.59 4.14 12.25
C TYR A 102 4.39 5.49 12.94
N LYS A 103 5.21 6.46 12.58
CA LYS A 103 5.12 7.80 13.09
C LYS A 103 5.27 7.89 14.61
N LYS A 104 6.02 6.99 15.16
CA LYS A 104 6.32 7.03 16.60
C LYS A 104 7.54 7.86 16.95
#